data_03765868e6f1ea41d4a853e309a32004
#
_entry.id   03765868e6f1ea41d4a853e309a32004
#
_cell.length_a   1.000
_cell.length_b   1.000
_cell.length_c   1.000
_cell.angle_alpha   90.00
_cell.angle_beta   90.00
_cell.angle_gamma   90.00
#
_symmetry.space_group_name_H-M   'P 1'
#
loop_
_entity.id
_entity.type
_entity.pdbx_description
1 polymer ?
#
loop_
_entity_poly.entity_id
_entity_poly.type
_entity_poly.pdbx_seq_one_letter_code
_entity_poly.pdbx_strand_id
1 'polypeptide(L)'
;FDAISSFDFLGAVDTTDGGTYDFANILDLGAVHPLRLTRHFVTQGFYPNDLIDSRSGNIDTWTDFDAATAFDVNAKLLVAVTSDAPSNGSSYQDSDFTGKTFNTFANGTHVGRGFKFRCEMISFDPAQSIEIDQLGYSAELDRRVETVNTVIASTTSTKSVTFTNSFFTGATGTSVSANSALPTIGVTIENMTAGDEFFLSNISGTGFDIDIKNGGSNVNRNFKYTAVGFGRGS
;
A
#
# COMPACT_ATOMS: atom_id res chain seq x y z
N PHE A 1 -3.84 -4.55 -14.25
CA PHE A 1 -4.78 -3.88 -15.14
C PHE A 1 -5.96 -4.83 -15.28
N ASP A 2 -7.01 -4.64 -14.49
CA ASP A 2 -8.30 -5.14 -14.86
C ASP A 2 -8.70 -4.40 -16.13
N ALA A 3 -8.93 -5.17 -17.20
CA ALA A 3 -9.34 -4.62 -18.47
C ALA A 3 -10.67 -3.88 -18.25
N ILE A 4 -10.62 -2.56 -18.21
CA ILE A 4 -11.81 -1.73 -18.35
C ILE A 4 -12.20 -1.90 -19.82
N SER A 5 -13.12 -2.82 -20.07
CA SER A 5 -13.52 -3.22 -21.42
C SER A 5 -14.48 -2.22 -22.10
N SER A 6 -14.90 -1.17 -21.43
CA SER A 6 -15.52 0.02 -21.98
C SER A 6 -15.51 1.13 -20.95
N PHE A 7 -14.84 2.25 -21.24
CA PHE A 7 -15.41 3.52 -20.80
C PHE A 7 -16.65 3.69 -21.70
N ASP A 8 -17.80 3.28 -21.19
CA ASP A 8 -19.02 3.82 -21.75
C ASP A 8 -18.87 5.34 -21.62
N PHE A 9 -19.06 6.03 -22.73
CA PHE A 9 -19.18 7.46 -22.77
C PHE A 9 -19.99 7.87 -21.54
N LEU A 10 -19.36 8.50 -20.56
CA LEU A 10 -20.08 9.29 -19.57
C LEU A 10 -20.77 10.36 -20.40
N GLY A 11 -22.00 10.03 -20.84
CA GLY A 11 -22.84 10.97 -21.58
C GLY A 11 -22.85 12.26 -20.79
N ALA A 12 -22.87 13.38 -21.49
CA ALA A 12 -22.76 14.73 -20.97
C ALA A 12 -23.09 14.82 -19.48
N VAL A 13 -22.04 14.85 -18.64
CA VAL A 13 -22.21 14.92 -17.20
C VAL A 13 -22.94 16.24 -16.95
N ASP A 14 -24.16 16.15 -16.44
CA ASP A 14 -24.88 17.32 -15.96
C ASP A 14 -23.93 18.11 -15.07
N THR A 15 -23.80 19.38 -15.30
CA THR A 15 -22.79 20.29 -14.74
C THR A 15 -22.72 20.34 -13.21
N THR A 16 -23.52 19.55 -12.51
CA THR A 16 -23.59 19.45 -11.06
C THR A 16 -23.15 18.11 -10.48
N ASP A 17 -23.05 17.04 -11.29
CA ASP A 17 -22.71 15.71 -10.78
C ASP A 17 -21.36 15.26 -11.34
N GLY A 18 -20.30 15.37 -10.52
CA GLY A 18 -18.98 14.80 -10.82
C GLY A 18 -19.04 13.27 -10.81
N GLY A 19 -18.26 12.63 -11.69
CA GLY A 19 -18.04 11.19 -11.67
C GLY A 19 -17.01 10.80 -10.60
N THR A 20 -17.24 9.66 -9.94
CA THR A 20 -16.25 9.07 -9.02
C THR A 20 -15.89 7.66 -9.47
N TYR A 21 -14.60 7.33 -9.37
CA TYR A 21 -14.08 5.99 -9.59
C TYR A 21 -13.33 5.54 -8.35
N ASP A 22 -13.84 4.55 -7.65
CA ASP A 22 -13.16 3.92 -6.53
C ASP A 22 -12.28 2.77 -7.04
N PHE A 23 -11.03 2.71 -6.56
CA PHE A 23 -10.16 1.56 -6.87
C PHE A 23 -10.76 0.29 -6.27
N ALA A 24 -10.77 -0.80 -7.06
CA ALA A 24 -11.38 -2.06 -6.65
C ALA A 24 -10.70 -2.69 -5.42
N ASN A 25 -9.41 -2.44 -5.25
CA ASN A 25 -8.64 -3.00 -4.14
C ASN A 25 -8.36 -1.95 -3.08
N ILE A 26 -8.66 -2.30 -1.83
CA ILE A 26 -8.26 -1.54 -0.65
C ILE A 26 -6.98 -2.16 -0.11
N LEU A 27 -5.94 -1.35 0.06
CA LEU A 27 -4.65 -1.81 0.55
C LEU A 27 -4.71 -2.00 2.08
N ASP A 28 -4.43 -3.21 2.59
CA ASP A 28 -4.28 -3.52 4.02
C ASP A 28 -2.84 -3.95 4.31
N LEU A 29 -2.12 -3.18 5.10
CA LEU A 29 -0.75 -3.48 5.52
C LEU A 29 -0.67 -4.45 6.71
N GLY A 30 -1.79 -4.93 7.23
CA GLY A 30 -1.85 -5.82 8.40
C GLY A 30 -1.64 -5.12 9.74
N ALA A 31 -0.86 -4.05 9.76
CA ALA A 31 -0.61 -3.18 10.91
C ALA A 31 -0.37 -1.74 10.46
N VAL A 32 -0.31 -0.81 11.40
CA VAL A 32 -0.02 0.60 11.09
C VAL A 32 1.46 0.76 10.75
N HIS A 33 1.74 1.16 9.50
CA HIS A 33 3.08 1.44 9.00
C HIS A 33 3.16 2.81 8.33
N PRO A 34 4.33 3.46 8.36
CA PRO A 34 4.63 4.56 7.44
C PRO A 34 4.86 3.97 6.05
N LEU A 35 4.05 4.36 5.10
CA LEU A 35 4.08 3.93 3.70
C LEU A 35 4.43 5.13 2.83
N ARG A 36 5.48 5.02 2.05
CA ARG A 36 5.81 6.02 1.04
C ARG A 36 4.97 5.77 -0.20
N LEU A 37 4.13 6.73 -0.53
CA LEU A 37 3.24 6.67 -1.69
C LEU A 37 3.68 7.66 -2.76
N THR A 38 3.69 7.21 -4.00
CA THR A 38 3.91 8.03 -5.19
C THR A 38 2.72 7.88 -6.12
N ARG A 39 2.15 9.02 -6.49
CA ARG A 39 1.00 9.10 -7.38
C ARG A 39 1.42 8.98 -8.84
N HIS A 40 0.72 8.17 -9.62
CA HIS A 40 0.78 8.09 -11.07
C HIS A 40 -0.58 8.55 -11.61
N PHE A 41 -0.70 9.82 -11.95
CA PHE A 41 -1.96 10.42 -12.34
C PHE A 41 -1.71 11.49 -13.41
N VAL A 42 -2.11 11.17 -14.63
CA VAL A 42 -2.03 12.05 -15.78
C VAL A 42 -3.40 12.13 -16.41
N THR A 43 -3.90 13.34 -16.55
CA THR A 43 -5.24 13.59 -17.09
C THR A 43 -5.20 14.80 -17.99
N GLN A 44 -6.06 14.80 -19.00
CA GLN A 44 -6.29 15.97 -19.86
C GLN A 44 -7.77 16.17 -20.11
N GLY A 45 -8.16 17.42 -20.33
CA GLY A 45 -9.48 17.77 -20.82
C GLY A 45 -9.48 17.84 -22.35
N PHE A 46 -10.56 17.43 -22.98
CA PHE A 46 -10.72 17.51 -24.42
C PHE A 46 -12.16 17.75 -24.84
N TYR A 47 -12.37 18.16 -26.08
CA TYR A 47 -13.70 18.31 -26.68
C TYR A 47 -14.01 17.05 -27.52
N PRO A 48 -14.88 16.13 -27.06
CA PRO A 48 -15.15 14.87 -27.75
C PRO A 48 -15.75 15.05 -29.15
N ASN A 49 -16.36 16.19 -29.44
CA ASN A 49 -16.90 16.52 -30.74
C ASN A 49 -15.92 17.21 -31.69
N ASP A 50 -14.67 17.41 -31.26
CA ASP A 50 -13.61 18.02 -32.07
C ASP A 50 -12.51 17.00 -32.46
N LEU A 51 -12.92 15.74 -32.60
CA LEU A 51 -12.05 14.68 -33.06
C LEU A 51 -11.81 14.79 -34.58
N ILE A 52 -10.70 14.25 -35.05
CA ILE A 52 -10.35 14.20 -36.49
C ILE A 52 -11.52 13.75 -37.35
N ASP A 53 -12.24 12.70 -36.95
CA ASP A 53 -13.35 12.10 -37.70
C ASP A 53 -14.60 13.02 -37.76
N SER A 54 -14.71 14.01 -36.87
CA SER A 54 -15.83 14.95 -36.84
C SER A 54 -15.53 16.31 -37.50
N ARG A 55 -14.26 16.55 -37.86
CA ARG A 55 -13.83 17.81 -38.48
C ARG A 55 -14.19 17.88 -39.95
N SER A 56 -14.70 19.03 -40.38
CA SER A 56 -14.89 19.36 -41.79
C SER A 56 -13.89 20.44 -42.19
N GLY A 57 -13.32 20.29 -43.40
CA GLY A 57 -12.36 21.26 -43.94
C GLY A 57 -11.04 20.60 -44.31
N ASN A 58 -10.14 21.39 -44.92
CA ASN A 58 -8.84 20.89 -45.32
C ASN A 58 -7.91 20.71 -44.14
N ILE A 59 -7.20 19.58 -44.10
CA ILE A 59 -6.24 19.22 -43.03
C ILE A 59 -5.15 20.30 -42.83
N ASP A 60 -4.73 20.96 -43.90
CA ASP A 60 -3.73 22.00 -43.87
C ASP A 60 -4.18 23.31 -43.19
N THR A 61 -5.48 23.43 -42.88
CA THR A 61 -6.04 24.53 -42.11
C THR A 61 -6.20 24.24 -40.62
N TRP A 62 -5.93 23.02 -40.20
CA TRP A 62 -6.06 22.62 -38.80
C TRP A 62 -4.85 23.06 -37.99
N THR A 63 -5.08 23.64 -36.81
CA THR A 63 -4.02 24.09 -35.89
C THR A 63 -3.51 22.96 -35.00
N ASP A 64 -4.27 21.90 -34.88
CA ASP A 64 -3.94 20.65 -34.16
C ASP A 64 -4.55 19.44 -34.88
N PHE A 65 -4.06 18.25 -34.58
CA PHE A 65 -4.55 16.99 -35.14
C PHE A 65 -5.37 16.20 -34.13
N ASP A 66 -5.53 16.73 -32.92
CA ASP A 66 -6.27 16.13 -31.84
C ASP A 66 -7.35 17.08 -31.35
N ALA A 67 -8.24 16.60 -30.49
CA ALA A 67 -9.25 17.47 -29.91
C ALA A 67 -8.63 18.64 -29.18
N ALA A 68 -9.23 19.82 -29.31
CA ALA A 68 -8.74 21.01 -28.61
C ALA A 68 -8.71 20.76 -27.08
N THR A 69 -7.67 21.29 -26.41
CA THR A 69 -7.55 21.18 -24.98
C THR A 69 -8.71 21.91 -24.28
N ALA A 70 -9.40 21.21 -23.40
CA ALA A 70 -10.47 21.74 -22.58
C ALA A 70 -9.97 22.17 -21.19
N PHE A 71 -10.47 23.29 -20.67
CA PHE A 71 -10.01 23.87 -19.41
C PHE A 71 -11.09 23.86 -18.30
N ASP A 72 -12.35 23.64 -18.66
CA ASP A 72 -13.46 23.63 -17.71
C ASP A 72 -13.75 22.22 -17.17
N VAL A 73 -12.68 21.48 -16.93
CA VAL A 73 -12.71 20.14 -16.36
C VAL A 73 -11.71 20.04 -15.22
N ASN A 74 -11.98 19.16 -14.26
CA ASN A 74 -11.06 18.88 -13.15
C ASN A 74 -11.10 17.40 -12.79
N ALA A 75 -9.94 16.84 -12.53
CA ALA A 75 -9.82 15.49 -11.99
C ALA A 75 -8.87 15.49 -10.78
N LYS A 76 -9.22 14.72 -9.76
CA LYS A 76 -8.45 14.61 -8.51
C LYS A 76 -8.28 13.15 -8.14
N LEU A 77 -7.06 12.76 -7.83
CA LEU A 77 -6.83 11.49 -7.17
C LEU A 77 -6.74 11.74 -5.65
N LEU A 78 -7.56 11.02 -4.91
CA LEU A 78 -7.74 11.14 -3.47
C LEU A 78 -7.34 9.86 -2.76
N VAL A 79 -6.98 9.97 -1.49
CA VAL A 79 -6.70 8.84 -0.60
C VAL A 79 -7.39 9.04 0.75
N ALA A 80 -8.06 8.00 1.23
CA ALA A 80 -8.52 7.89 2.60
C ALA A 80 -7.64 6.88 3.34
N VAL A 81 -7.23 7.23 4.56
CA VAL A 81 -6.33 6.42 5.38
C VAL A 81 -7.00 6.10 6.71
N THR A 82 -6.83 4.87 7.18
CA THR A 82 -7.28 4.46 8.51
C THR A 82 -6.20 3.67 9.25
N SER A 83 -6.17 3.81 10.57
CA SER A 83 -5.35 2.99 11.48
C SER A 83 -6.15 1.84 12.10
N ASP A 84 -7.48 1.86 11.95
CA ASP A 84 -8.35 0.83 12.49
C ASP A 84 -8.16 -0.49 11.74
N ALA A 85 -8.40 -1.61 12.38
CA ALA A 85 -8.47 -2.92 11.71
C ALA A 85 -9.76 -3.04 10.88
N PRO A 86 -9.80 -3.93 9.86
CA PRO A 86 -11.04 -4.23 9.16
C PRO A 86 -12.14 -4.66 10.12
N SER A 87 -13.35 -4.13 9.96
CA SER A 87 -14.48 -4.41 10.86
C SER A 87 -14.88 -5.89 10.91
N ASN A 88 -14.69 -6.61 9.81
CA ASN A 88 -14.95 -8.04 9.71
C ASN A 88 -13.79 -8.94 10.18
N GLY A 89 -12.67 -8.34 10.64
CA GLY A 89 -11.48 -9.05 11.10
C GLY A 89 -10.63 -9.72 10.02
N SER A 90 -10.99 -9.57 8.74
CA SER A 90 -10.32 -10.27 7.62
C SER A 90 -9.79 -9.32 6.55
N SER A 91 -10.67 -8.53 5.94
CA SER A 91 -10.32 -7.62 4.84
C SER A 91 -11.17 -6.37 4.91
N TYR A 92 -10.59 -5.23 4.48
CA TYR A 92 -11.36 -3.98 4.40
C TYR A 92 -12.50 -4.09 3.40
N GLN A 93 -13.61 -3.46 3.78
CA GLN A 93 -14.77 -3.22 2.95
C GLN A 93 -14.97 -1.71 2.76
N ASP A 94 -15.76 -1.31 1.79
CA ASP A 94 -16.08 0.10 1.57
C ASP A 94 -16.71 0.76 2.81
N SER A 95 -17.47 -0.01 3.59
CA SER A 95 -18.08 0.44 4.85
C SER A 95 -17.05 0.86 5.90
N ASP A 96 -15.83 0.31 5.90
CA ASP A 96 -14.76 0.69 6.84
C ASP A 96 -14.23 2.11 6.58
N PHE A 97 -14.50 2.64 5.39
CA PHE A 97 -14.15 4.00 4.99
C PHE A 97 -15.35 4.97 5.02
N THR A 98 -16.52 4.51 5.45
CA THR A 98 -17.69 5.40 5.66
C THR A 98 -17.36 6.44 6.72
N GLY A 99 -17.53 7.71 6.38
CA GLY A 99 -17.19 8.84 7.25
C GLY A 99 -15.69 9.16 7.37
N LYS A 100 -14.81 8.43 6.69
CA LYS A 100 -13.40 8.81 6.56
C LYS A 100 -13.24 9.90 5.50
N THR A 101 -12.34 10.84 5.75
CA THR A 101 -12.06 11.93 4.81
C THR A 101 -11.15 11.46 3.69
N PHE A 102 -11.57 11.66 2.45
CA PHE A 102 -10.72 11.54 1.28
C PHE A 102 -9.95 12.85 1.09
N ASN A 103 -8.64 12.81 1.22
CA ASN A 103 -7.76 13.95 1.01
C ASN A 103 -7.09 13.85 -0.36
N THR A 104 -6.73 14.99 -0.95
CA THR A 104 -5.94 15.00 -2.20
C THR A 104 -4.69 14.16 -1.99
N PHE A 105 -4.48 13.20 -2.89
CA PHE A 105 -3.33 12.32 -2.82
C PHE A 105 -2.06 13.08 -3.22
N ALA A 106 -1.25 13.42 -2.23
CA ALA A 106 0.08 13.99 -2.41
C ALA A 106 1.16 12.90 -2.29
N ASN A 107 2.22 13.01 -3.08
CA ASN A 107 3.40 12.16 -2.93
C ASN A 107 4.04 12.38 -1.55
N GLY A 108 4.36 11.30 -0.85
CA GLY A 108 4.96 11.39 0.48
C GLY A 108 4.70 10.19 1.35
N THR A 109 5.04 10.32 2.64
CA THR A 109 4.81 9.28 3.64
C THR A 109 3.46 9.46 4.29
N HIS A 110 2.64 8.42 4.20
CA HIS A 110 1.33 8.31 4.84
C HIS A 110 1.41 7.22 5.92
N VAL A 111 0.85 7.49 7.10
CA VAL A 111 0.88 6.55 8.23
C VAL A 111 -0.50 5.98 8.44
N GLY A 112 -0.64 4.66 8.29
CA GLY A 112 -1.91 3.98 8.44
C GLY A 112 -1.77 2.48 8.24
N ARG A 113 -2.87 1.76 8.43
CA ARG A 113 -3.01 0.35 8.11
C ARG A 113 -3.76 0.15 6.79
N GLY A 114 -4.91 0.81 6.63
CA GLY A 114 -5.77 0.72 5.46
C GLY A 114 -5.74 1.98 4.59
N PHE A 115 -5.71 1.79 3.26
CA PHE A 115 -5.69 2.88 2.29
C PHE A 115 -6.70 2.59 1.18
N LYS A 116 -7.63 3.52 0.97
CA LYS A 116 -8.60 3.48 -0.12
C LYS A 116 -8.36 4.67 -1.05
N PHE A 117 -8.31 4.42 -2.36
CA PHE A 117 -8.05 5.43 -3.37
C PHE A 117 -9.33 5.70 -4.18
N ARG A 118 -9.50 6.96 -4.57
CA ARG A 118 -10.64 7.45 -5.35
C ARG A 118 -10.19 8.48 -6.36
N CYS A 119 -10.65 8.37 -7.59
CA CYS A 119 -10.56 9.43 -8.58
C CYS A 119 -11.91 10.16 -8.63
N GLU A 120 -11.90 11.47 -8.47
CA GLU A 120 -13.05 12.35 -8.69
C GLU A 120 -12.83 13.14 -9.97
N MET A 121 -13.84 13.21 -10.83
CA MET A 121 -13.82 13.88 -12.12
C MET A 121 -15.03 14.82 -12.20
N ILE A 122 -14.82 16.05 -12.62
CA ILE A 122 -15.88 17.05 -12.80
C ILE A 122 -15.64 17.75 -14.12
N SER A 123 -16.69 17.88 -14.92
CA SER A 123 -16.74 18.80 -16.05
C SER A 123 -17.72 19.94 -15.73
N PHE A 124 -17.28 21.17 -15.94
CA PHE A 124 -18.10 22.37 -15.77
C PHE A 124 -18.75 22.81 -17.09
N ASP A 125 -18.37 22.16 -18.20
CA ASP A 125 -18.94 22.38 -19.53
C ASP A 125 -19.38 21.04 -20.12
N PRO A 126 -20.65 20.82 -20.47
CA PRO A 126 -21.15 19.58 -21.02
C PRO A 126 -20.55 19.22 -22.39
N ALA A 127 -19.91 20.18 -23.08
CA ALA A 127 -19.18 19.92 -24.32
C ALA A 127 -17.75 19.39 -24.10
N GLN A 128 -17.26 19.40 -22.85
CA GLN A 128 -15.92 18.97 -22.48
C GLN A 128 -15.92 17.62 -21.76
N SER A 129 -14.88 16.86 -21.94
CA SER A 129 -14.67 15.56 -21.30
C SER A 129 -13.27 15.44 -20.72
N ILE A 130 -13.03 14.40 -19.92
CA ILE A 130 -11.74 14.12 -19.27
C ILE A 130 -11.20 12.80 -19.80
N GLU A 131 -9.95 12.83 -20.24
CA GLU A 131 -9.17 11.64 -20.53
C GLU A 131 -8.19 11.39 -19.39
N ILE A 132 -8.02 10.14 -18.99
CA ILE A 132 -7.09 9.71 -17.96
C ILE A 132 -6.08 8.77 -18.59
N ASP A 133 -4.86 9.27 -18.82
CA ASP A 133 -3.76 8.48 -19.40
C ASP A 133 -3.09 7.56 -18.37
N GLN A 134 -2.96 8.05 -17.14
CA GLN A 134 -2.39 7.28 -16.04
C GLN A 134 -3.23 7.42 -14.78
N LEU A 135 -3.57 6.30 -14.17
CA LEU A 135 -4.29 6.25 -12.90
C LEU A 135 -3.71 5.14 -12.04
N GLY A 136 -3.00 5.51 -10.98
CA GLY A 136 -2.40 4.52 -10.10
C GLY A 136 -1.49 5.12 -9.03
N TYR A 137 -0.79 4.24 -8.33
CA TYR A 137 0.19 4.60 -7.32
C TYR A 137 1.28 3.53 -7.20
N SER A 138 2.44 3.95 -6.69
CA SER A 138 3.48 3.07 -6.15
C SER A 138 3.52 3.20 -4.65
N ALA A 139 3.76 2.09 -3.97
CA ALA A 139 3.82 2.00 -2.51
C ALA A 139 5.16 1.36 -2.10
N GLU A 140 5.89 2.03 -1.22
CA GLU A 140 7.20 1.58 -0.75
C GLU A 140 7.25 1.62 0.77
N LEU A 141 7.85 0.58 1.37
CA LEU A 141 8.13 0.50 2.79
C LEU A 141 9.64 0.55 3.01
N ASP A 142 10.08 1.34 3.98
CA ASP A 142 11.48 1.42 4.36
C ASP A 142 11.95 0.11 5.00
N ARG A 143 13.21 -0.23 4.73
CA ARG A 143 13.88 -1.32 5.42
C ARG A 143 14.05 -0.96 6.89
N ARG A 144 13.70 -1.89 7.77
CA ARG A 144 13.82 -1.76 9.20
C ARG A 144 14.81 -2.77 9.76
N VAL A 145 15.62 -2.32 10.70
CA VAL A 145 16.49 -3.17 11.51
C VAL A 145 16.14 -2.94 12.97
N GLU A 146 15.87 -4.02 13.70
CA GLU A 146 15.72 -4.01 15.15
C GLU A 146 16.86 -4.83 15.75
N THR A 147 17.66 -4.18 16.60
CA THR A 147 18.78 -4.84 17.29
C THR A 147 18.56 -4.71 18.79
N VAL A 148 18.56 -5.85 19.48
CA VAL A 148 18.52 -5.91 20.93
C VAL A 148 19.92 -6.17 21.47
N ASN A 149 20.51 -5.14 22.08
CA ASN A 149 21.84 -5.21 22.70
C ASN A 149 21.80 -5.71 24.15
N THR A 150 20.62 -5.67 24.77
CA THR A 150 20.41 -6.24 26.12
C THR A 150 20.36 -7.76 26.03
N VAL A 151 21.07 -8.40 26.94
CA VAL A 151 21.09 -9.86 27.03
C VAL A 151 19.71 -10.40 27.43
N ILE A 152 19.23 -11.41 26.72
CA ILE A 152 17.99 -12.12 26.98
C ILE A 152 18.33 -13.54 27.44
N ALA A 153 17.76 -13.97 28.58
CA ALA A 153 17.88 -15.34 29.04
C ALA A 153 16.92 -16.27 28.26
N SER A 154 17.39 -17.36 27.68
CA SER A 154 16.56 -18.32 26.94
C SER A 154 15.68 -19.15 27.85
N THR A 155 16.02 -19.27 29.12
CA THR A 155 15.37 -20.19 30.08
C THR A 155 15.58 -21.67 29.71
N THR A 156 14.91 -22.59 30.42
CA THR A 156 14.94 -24.03 30.15
C THR A 156 13.66 -24.51 29.42
N SER A 157 13.03 -23.59 28.69
CA SER A 157 11.84 -23.84 27.85
C SER A 157 11.91 -22.93 26.63
N THR A 158 10.99 -23.10 25.69
CA THR A 158 10.86 -22.19 24.54
C THR A 158 10.74 -20.75 25.02
N LYS A 159 11.57 -19.87 24.50
CA LYS A 159 11.54 -18.44 24.79
C LYS A 159 10.88 -17.70 23.64
N SER A 160 9.73 -17.09 23.91
CA SER A 160 9.10 -16.16 22.97
C SER A 160 9.70 -14.78 23.08
N VAL A 161 10.01 -14.18 21.93
CA VAL A 161 10.55 -12.84 21.78
C VAL A 161 9.56 -12.01 20.99
N THR A 162 9.16 -10.85 21.53
CA THR A 162 8.27 -9.91 20.86
C THR A 162 9.06 -8.70 20.37
N PHE A 163 8.83 -8.28 19.13
CA PHE A 163 9.44 -7.07 18.57
C PHE A 163 8.81 -5.81 19.17
N THR A 164 9.58 -4.74 19.23
CA THR A 164 9.10 -3.44 19.74
C THR A 164 7.94 -2.89 18.92
N ASN A 165 8.04 -3.02 17.59
CA ASN A 165 6.96 -2.73 16.64
C ASN A 165 6.82 -3.90 15.67
N SER A 166 5.65 -4.09 15.10
CA SER A 166 5.45 -5.13 14.10
C SER A 166 6.25 -4.84 12.83
N PHE A 167 6.86 -5.89 12.25
CA PHE A 167 7.36 -5.86 10.88
C PHE A 167 6.20 -6.03 9.90
N PHE A 168 6.34 -5.41 8.73
CA PHE A 168 5.48 -5.71 7.59
C PHE A 168 5.81 -7.11 7.06
N THR A 169 4.79 -7.93 6.86
CA THR A 169 4.94 -9.32 6.39
C THR A 169 4.27 -9.60 5.05
N GLY A 170 3.72 -8.59 4.42
CA GLY A 170 2.95 -8.66 3.19
C GLY A 170 1.62 -7.93 3.33
N ALA A 171 0.99 -7.61 2.21
CA ALA A 171 -0.25 -6.85 2.16
C ALA A 171 -1.26 -7.48 1.21
N THR A 172 -2.53 -7.39 1.56
CA THR A 172 -3.63 -7.73 0.66
C THR A 172 -3.74 -6.68 -0.46
N GLY A 173 -3.93 -7.13 -1.69
CA GLY A 173 -4.06 -6.24 -2.86
C GLY A 173 -2.72 -5.74 -3.43
N THR A 174 -1.59 -6.30 -3.00
CA THR A 174 -0.25 -6.00 -3.54
C THR A 174 0.40 -7.22 -4.19
N SER A 175 1.54 -7.03 -4.85
CA SER A 175 2.38 -8.12 -5.36
C SER A 175 3.09 -8.91 -4.26
N VAL A 176 3.12 -8.40 -3.02
CA VAL A 176 3.70 -9.05 -1.85
C VAL A 176 2.57 -9.66 -1.02
N SER A 177 2.32 -10.94 -1.21
CA SER A 177 1.26 -11.67 -0.51
C SER A 177 1.42 -11.60 1.01
N ALA A 178 0.32 -11.68 1.73
CA ALA A 178 0.34 -11.73 3.20
C ALA A 178 1.25 -12.88 3.70
N ASN A 179 2.08 -12.58 4.70
CA ASN A 179 3.07 -13.50 5.30
C ASN A 179 4.20 -13.99 4.37
N SER A 180 4.40 -13.36 3.21
CA SER A 180 5.51 -13.70 2.30
C SER A 180 6.81 -12.93 2.57
N ALA A 181 6.77 -11.87 3.34
CA ALA A 181 7.90 -11.00 3.67
C ALA A 181 8.26 -11.05 5.17
N LEU A 182 8.50 -12.26 5.70
CA LEU A 182 8.90 -12.42 7.10
C LEU A 182 10.28 -11.80 7.37
N PRO A 183 10.51 -11.25 8.58
CA PRO A 183 11.81 -10.71 8.94
C PRO A 183 12.86 -11.83 9.04
N THR A 184 14.08 -11.50 8.66
CA THR A 184 15.25 -12.38 8.87
C THR A 184 15.82 -12.15 10.26
N ILE A 185 16.05 -13.22 11.03
CA ILE A 185 16.52 -13.16 12.40
C ILE A 185 17.96 -13.67 12.47
N GLY A 186 18.86 -12.84 12.96
CA GLY A 186 20.20 -13.21 13.36
C GLY A 186 20.29 -13.29 14.88
N VAL A 187 20.89 -14.36 15.42
CA VAL A 187 21.03 -14.56 16.86
C VAL A 187 22.50 -14.71 17.22
N THR A 188 22.92 -14.04 18.28
CA THR A 188 24.23 -14.24 18.92
C THR A 188 23.99 -14.82 20.31
N ILE A 189 24.54 -16.02 20.56
CA ILE A 189 24.38 -16.73 21.83
C ILE A 189 25.70 -16.61 22.62
N GLU A 190 25.58 -16.28 23.89
CA GLU A 190 26.72 -16.16 24.80
C GLU A 190 26.90 -17.43 25.62
N ASN A 191 28.16 -17.76 25.93
CA ASN A 191 28.53 -18.89 26.82
C ASN A 191 28.03 -20.25 26.30
N MET A 192 28.09 -20.48 24.99
CA MET A 192 27.80 -21.79 24.41
C MET A 192 28.83 -22.84 24.88
N THR A 193 28.35 -24.05 25.10
CA THR A 193 29.16 -25.23 25.40
C THR A 193 29.07 -26.25 24.28
N ALA A 194 29.99 -27.20 24.23
CA ALA A 194 29.94 -28.24 23.23
C ALA A 194 28.62 -29.00 23.25
N GLY A 195 27.99 -29.16 22.08
CA GLY A 195 26.69 -29.80 21.92
C GLY A 195 25.48 -28.86 22.07
N ASP A 196 25.70 -27.54 22.27
CA ASP A 196 24.60 -26.57 22.22
C ASP A 196 24.15 -26.36 20.76
N GLU A 197 22.85 -26.40 20.56
CA GLU A 197 22.14 -26.14 19.31
C GLU A 197 21.03 -25.14 19.58
N PHE A 198 20.64 -24.34 18.58
CA PHE A 198 19.48 -23.47 18.69
C PHE A 198 18.54 -23.62 17.50
N PHE A 199 17.25 -23.41 17.76
CA PHE A 199 16.18 -23.50 16.80
C PHE A 199 15.33 -22.25 16.89
N LEU A 200 15.03 -21.66 15.73
CA LEU A 200 14.06 -20.58 15.61
C LEU A 200 12.76 -21.14 15.03
N SER A 201 11.65 -20.75 15.62
CA SER A 201 10.31 -21.14 15.18
C SER A 201 9.32 -19.99 15.33
N ASN A 202 8.11 -20.15 14.80
CA ASN A 202 7.02 -19.18 14.87
C ASN A 202 7.43 -17.75 14.48
N ILE A 203 8.31 -17.63 13.49
CA ILE A 203 8.74 -16.31 12.98
C ILE A 203 7.52 -15.62 12.34
N SER A 204 7.23 -14.42 12.80
CA SER A 204 6.10 -13.61 12.38
C SER A 204 6.48 -12.12 12.32
N GLY A 205 5.54 -11.26 11.92
CA GLY A 205 5.74 -9.82 12.00
C GLY A 205 5.83 -9.27 13.42
N THR A 206 5.37 -10.02 14.43
CA THR A 206 5.32 -9.56 15.83
C THR A 206 6.40 -10.15 16.72
N GLY A 207 7.10 -11.21 16.27
CA GLY A 207 8.11 -11.88 17.08
C GLY A 207 8.53 -13.24 16.53
N PHE A 208 9.26 -13.97 17.34
CA PHE A 208 9.73 -15.33 17.07
C PHE A 208 9.93 -16.11 18.36
N ASP A 209 10.02 -17.43 18.24
CA ASP A 209 10.38 -18.31 19.35
C ASP A 209 11.80 -18.85 19.14
N ILE A 210 12.52 -19.02 20.25
CA ILE A 210 13.87 -19.64 20.28
C ILE A 210 13.93 -20.73 21.36
N ASP A 211 14.46 -21.90 20.94
CA ASP A 211 14.88 -22.98 21.82
C ASP A 211 16.41 -23.13 21.74
N ILE A 212 17.08 -23.21 22.88
CA ILE A 212 18.48 -23.57 22.96
C ILE A 212 18.61 -24.90 23.68
N LYS A 213 19.22 -25.90 23.04
CA LYS A 213 19.28 -27.27 23.53
C LYS A 213 20.71 -27.78 23.64
N ASN A 214 20.92 -28.68 24.60
CA ASN A 214 22.11 -29.50 24.70
C ASN A 214 21.71 -30.96 24.92
N GLY A 215 22.16 -31.88 24.09
CA GLY A 215 21.74 -33.26 24.17
C GLY A 215 20.23 -33.48 24.08
N GLY A 216 19.52 -32.62 23.33
CA GLY A 216 18.05 -32.68 23.15
C GLY A 216 17.22 -32.03 24.25
N SER A 217 17.80 -31.58 25.35
CA SER A 217 17.12 -30.89 26.44
C SER A 217 17.36 -29.39 26.38
N ASN A 218 16.32 -28.59 26.67
CA ASN A 218 16.45 -27.14 26.72
C ASN A 218 17.41 -26.71 27.83
N VAL A 219 18.34 -25.80 27.51
CA VAL A 219 19.31 -25.25 28.42
C VAL A 219 19.23 -23.74 28.43
N ASN A 220 19.50 -23.14 29.60
CA ASN A 220 19.50 -21.68 29.72
C ASN A 220 20.82 -21.11 29.18
N ARG A 221 20.72 -20.23 28.20
CA ARG A 221 21.82 -19.42 27.66
C ARG A 221 21.37 -17.99 27.49
N ASN A 222 22.31 -17.10 27.44
CA ASN A 222 22.07 -15.71 27.12
C ASN A 222 22.20 -15.48 25.63
N PHE A 223 21.32 -14.68 25.05
CA PHE A 223 21.39 -14.34 23.63
C PHE A 223 21.00 -12.89 23.36
N LYS A 224 21.39 -12.41 22.20
CA LYS A 224 20.98 -11.14 21.58
C LYS A 224 20.49 -11.43 20.18
N TYR A 225 19.68 -10.55 19.63
CA TYR A 225 19.21 -10.73 18.25
C TYR A 225 19.23 -9.45 17.44
N THR A 226 19.29 -9.62 16.13
CA THR A 226 19.02 -8.60 15.11
C THR A 226 17.95 -9.14 14.17
N ALA A 227 16.87 -8.39 14.03
CA ALA A 227 15.81 -8.67 13.08
C ALA A 227 15.84 -7.64 11.94
N VAL A 228 15.75 -8.13 10.70
CA VAL A 228 15.82 -7.31 9.48
C VAL A 228 14.59 -7.59 8.61
N GLY A 229 13.84 -6.58 8.28
CA GLY A 229 12.63 -6.68 7.47
C GLY A 229 12.19 -5.31 6.97
N PHE A 230 10.90 -5.10 6.85
CA PHE A 230 10.30 -3.84 6.42
C PHE A 230 9.28 -3.36 7.47
N GLY A 231 8.96 -2.07 7.47
CA GLY A 231 7.90 -1.53 8.32
C GLY A 231 8.31 -0.30 9.12
N ARG A 232 7.59 -0.04 10.22
CA ARG A 232 7.83 1.12 11.06
C ARG A 232 9.12 0.97 11.86
N GLY A 233 10.01 1.96 11.76
CA GLY A 233 11.17 2.08 12.64
C GLY A 233 10.78 2.18 14.13
N SER A 234 11.71 1.82 15.00
CA SER A 234 11.57 1.98 16.46
C SER A 234 11.71 3.42 16.89
#